data_ba9585b820ebbbe378c43f97555d230c
#
_entry.id   ba9585b820ebbbe378c43f97555d230c
#
_cell.length_a   1.000
_cell.length_b   1.000
_cell.length_c   1.000
_cell.angle_alpha   90.00
_cell.angle_beta   90.00
_cell.angle_gamma   90.00
#
_symmetry.space_group_name_H-M   'P 1'
#
loop_
_entity.id
_entity.type
_entity.pdbx_description
1 polymer ?
#
loop_
_entity_poly.entity_id
_entity_poly.type
_entity_poly.pdbx_seq_one_letter_code
_entity_poly.pdbx_strand_id
1 'polypeptide(L)'
;MFYYLNGTITLLDANLAVVDCGGVGYACHTTNYTLARLQLGKSAKLFTYCNIKEDAFDIFGFSTREELNCFERLLGVTGVGPKAALAILSVVSPEQLTLAVMTQDDKTITMAQGVGKKLAQRIILELKDKLLSLIHI
;
A
#
# COMPACT_ATOMS: atom_id res chain seq x y z
N MET A 1 10.06 -15.39 -2.17
CA MET A 1 9.18 -14.19 -2.36
C MET A 1 7.74 -14.64 -2.37
N PHE A 2 6.89 -13.96 -1.62
CA PHE A 2 5.48 -14.33 -1.53
C PHE A 2 4.65 -13.44 -2.44
N TYR A 3 3.84 -14.04 -3.30
CA TYR A 3 2.86 -13.31 -4.12
C TYR A 3 1.62 -12.96 -3.35
N TYR A 4 1.14 -13.91 -2.56
CA TYR A 4 -0.01 -13.72 -1.72
C TYR A 4 0.05 -14.69 -0.55
N LEU A 5 -0.69 -14.37 0.50
CA LEU A 5 -0.90 -15.24 1.64
C LEU A 5 -2.39 -15.47 1.77
N ASN A 6 -2.77 -16.75 1.90
CA ASN A 6 -4.17 -17.13 2.04
C ASN A 6 -4.30 -17.96 3.32
N GLY A 7 -5.05 -17.46 4.28
CA GLY A 7 -5.18 -18.12 5.56
C GLY A 7 -6.22 -17.47 6.45
N THR A 8 -6.13 -17.75 7.73
CA THR A 8 -7.07 -17.24 8.72
C THR A 8 -6.48 -16.00 9.40
N ILE A 9 -7.29 -14.96 9.56
CA ILE A 9 -6.88 -13.74 10.25
C ILE A 9 -6.90 -14.02 11.76
N THR A 10 -5.74 -13.93 12.40
CA THR A 10 -5.60 -14.24 13.82
C THR A 10 -5.32 -13.03 14.68
N LEU A 11 -4.95 -11.91 14.08
CA LEU A 11 -4.73 -10.66 14.81
C LEU A 11 -4.97 -9.48 13.88
N LEU A 12 -5.65 -8.45 14.39
CA LEU A 12 -5.82 -7.17 13.72
C LEU A 12 -5.38 -6.09 14.71
N ASP A 13 -4.48 -5.23 14.27
CA ASP A 13 -3.98 -4.11 15.07
C ASP A 13 -3.81 -2.90 14.15
N ALA A 14 -3.31 -1.80 14.67
CA ALA A 14 -3.07 -0.60 13.88
C ALA A 14 -2.10 -0.91 12.73
N ASN A 15 -2.58 -0.82 11.51
CA ASN A 15 -1.81 -1.05 10.28
C ASN A 15 -1.10 -2.42 10.23
N LEU A 16 -1.65 -3.41 10.94
CA LEU A 16 -1.07 -4.75 11.00
C LEU A 16 -2.16 -5.81 11.01
N ALA A 17 -1.98 -6.86 10.20
CA ALA A 17 -2.82 -8.03 10.20
C ALA A 17 -1.94 -9.27 10.20
N VAL A 18 -2.30 -10.27 11.02
CA VAL A 18 -1.59 -11.54 11.01
C VAL A 18 -2.45 -12.59 10.32
N VAL A 19 -1.86 -13.23 9.31
CA VAL A 19 -2.49 -14.31 8.55
C VAL A 19 -1.84 -15.63 8.94
N ASP A 20 -2.63 -16.54 9.46
CA ASP A 20 -2.17 -17.88 9.84
C ASP A 20 -2.32 -18.80 8.63
N CYS A 21 -1.20 -19.23 8.10
CA CYS A 21 -1.14 -20.16 6.96
C CYS A 21 -0.56 -21.48 7.44
N GLY A 22 -1.45 -22.41 7.78
CA GLY A 22 -1.04 -23.75 8.19
C GLY A 22 -0.21 -23.79 9.47
N GLY A 23 -0.46 -22.90 10.42
CA GLY A 23 0.25 -22.86 11.69
C GLY A 23 1.39 -21.84 11.74
N VAL A 24 1.65 -21.13 10.63
CA VAL A 24 2.63 -20.04 10.59
C VAL A 24 1.89 -18.72 10.48
N GLY A 25 2.10 -17.83 11.45
CA GLY A 25 1.49 -16.51 11.44
C GLY A 25 2.40 -15.49 10.76
N TYR A 26 1.93 -14.93 9.65
CA TYR A 26 2.64 -13.90 8.92
C TYR A 26 2.10 -12.53 9.29
N ALA A 27 2.95 -11.68 9.84
CA ALA A 27 2.58 -10.31 10.19
C ALA A 27 2.72 -9.44 8.95
N CYS A 28 1.60 -8.89 8.50
CA CYS A 28 1.55 -8.05 7.29
C CYS A 28 1.21 -6.63 7.68
N HIS A 29 2.08 -5.70 7.31
CA HIS A 29 1.76 -4.28 7.37
C HIS A 29 0.71 -4.00 6.30
N THR A 30 -0.31 -3.22 6.63
CA THR A 30 -1.41 -3.01 5.71
C THR A 30 -2.08 -1.65 5.93
N THR A 31 -3.01 -1.32 5.06
CA THR A 31 -3.75 -0.06 5.09
C THR A 31 -5.01 -0.19 5.92
N ASN A 32 -5.55 0.94 6.35
CA ASN A 32 -6.85 0.98 7.02
C ASN A 32 -7.97 0.44 6.10
N TYR A 33 -7.83 0.65 4.80
CA TYR A 33 -8.79 0.16 3.81
C TYR A 33 -8.84 -1.37 3.81
N THR A 34 -7.68 -2.01 3.79
CA THR A 34 -7.61 -3.48 3.87
C THR A 34 -8.09 -3.98 5.23
N LEU A 35 -7.66 -3.34 6.33
CA LEU A 35 -8.10 -3.75 7.67
C LEU A 35 -9.62 -3.75 7.81
N ALA A 36 -10.31 -2.77 7.21
CA ALA A 36 -11.76 -2.68 7.26
C ALA A 36 -12.46 -3.85 6.56
N ARG A 37 -11.76 -4.56 5.68
CA ARG A 37 -12.31 -5.73 4.95
C ARG A 37 -11.97 -7.05 5.60
N LEU A 38 -11.14 -7.04 6.65
CA LEU A 38 -10.74 -8.26 7.32
C LEU A 38 -11.56 -8.47 8.58
N GLN A 39 -11.78 -9.74 8.91
CA GLN A 39 -12.48 -10.13 10.14
C GLN A 39 -11.65 -11.18 10.88
N LEU A 40 -11.48 -10.96 12.17
CA LEU A 40 -10.79 -11.89 13.03
C LEU A 40 -11.46 -13.27 12.97
N GLY A 41 -10.67 -14.33 12.80
CA GLY A 41 -11.17 -15.68 12.71
C GLY A 41 -11.69 -16.11 11.36
N LYS A 42 -11.71 -15.22 10.36
CA LYS A 42 -12.19 -15.52 9.01
C LYS A 42 -11.03 -15.70 8.04
N SER A 43 -11.29 -16.42 6.97
CA SER A 43 -10.32 -16.61 5.89
C SER A 43 -10.17 -15.33 5.09
N ALA A 44 -8.95 -15.05 4.66
CA ALA A 44 -8.68 -13.92 3.79
C ALA A 44 -7.45 -14.21 2.94
N LYS A 45 -7.38 -13.53 1.81
CA LYS A 45 -6.24 -13.56 0.92
C LYS A 45 -5.68 -12.15 0.83
N LEU A 46 -4.39 -12.00 1.12
CA LEU A 46 -3.69 -10.73 0.99
C LEU A 46 -2.65 -10.84 -0.10
N PHE A 47 -2.66 -9.89 -1.03
CA PHE A 47 -1.63 -9.76 -2.04
C PHE A 47 -0.45 -9.06 -1.42
N THR A 48 0.76 -9.60 -1.56
CA THR A 48 1.88 -9.18 -0.75
C THR A 48 3.02 -8.56 -1.55
N TYR A 49 3.70 -7.64 -0.90
CA TYR A 49 4.98 -7.10 -1.29
C TYR A 49 5.97 -7.39 -0.16
N CYS A 50 7.09 -8.03 -0.48
CA CYS A 50 8.12 -8.33 0.51
C CYS A 50 9.25 -7.33 0.39
N ASN A 51 9.52 -6.61 1.47
CA ASN A 51 10.63 -5.67 1.56
C ASN A 51 11.75 -6.36 2.33
N ILE A 52 12.73 -6.87 1.57
CA ILE A 52 13.83 -7.65 2.13
C ILE A 52 15.08 -6.78 2.14
N LYS A 53 15.62 -6.58 3.34
CA LYS A 53 16.87 -5.85 3.55
C LYS A 53 17.83 -6.78 4.27
N GLU A 54 19.08 -6.33 4.39
CA GLU A 54 20.13 -7.10 5.06
C GLU A 54 19.74 -7.45 6.51
N ASP A 55 19.10 -6.50 7.19
CA ASP A 55 18.77 -6.60 8.61
C ASP A 55 17.27 -6.65 8.90
N ALA A 56 16.43 -6.73 7.87
CA ALA A 56 14.99 -6.70 8.05
C ALA A 56 14.26 -7.43 6.94
N PHE A 57 13.13 -8.03 7.30
CA PHE A 57 12.22 -8.67 6.35
C PHE A 57 10.80 -8.24 6.72
N ASP A 58 10.22 -7.38 5.90
CA ASP A 58 8.87 -6.86 6.14
C ASP A 58 7.93 -7.31 5.03
N ILE A 59 6.72 -7.72 5.41
CA ILE A 59 5.66 -8.08 4.49
C ILE A 59 4.60 -7.00 4.54
N PHE A 60 4.24 -6.51 3.36
CA PHE A 60 3.11 -5.60 3.18
C PHE A 60 2.01 -6.34 2.44
N GLY A 61 0.79 -6.32 2.95
CA GLY A 61 -0.31 -7.08 2.40
C GLY A 61 -1.53 -6.21 2.13
N PHE A 62 -2.26 -6.54 1.06
CA PHE A 62 -3.41 -5.75 0.61
C PHE A 62 -4.53 -6.68 0.17
N SER A 63 -5.77 -6.27 0.46
CA SER A 63 -6.94 -7.09 0.14
C SER A 63 -7.23 -7.12 -1.36
N THR A 64 -6.76 -6.16 -2.12
CA THR A 64 -6.96 -6.11 -3.58
C THR A 64 -5.63 -5.95 -4.30
N ARG A 65 -5.60 -6.48 -5.53
CA ARG A 65 -4.44 -6.34 -6.39
C ARG A 65 -4.24 -4.89 -6.82
N GLU A 66 -5.32 -4.14 -6.94
CA GLU A 66 -5.26 -2.72 -7.29
C GLU A 66 -4.51 -1.92 -6.24
N GLU A 67 -4.78 -2.20 -4.97
CA GLU A 67 -4.09 -1.53 -3.87
C GLU A 67 -2.60 -1.89 -3.87
N LEU A 68 -2.27 -3.17 -4.09
CA LEU A 68 -0.86 -3.59 -4.21
C LEU A 68 -0.17 -2.88 -5.38
N ASN A 69 -0.82 -2.83 -6.54
CA ASN A 69 -0.24 -2.17 -7.71
C ASN A 69 0.01 -0.69 -7.44
N CYS A 70 -0.91 -0.04 -6.76
CA CYS A 70 -0.78 1.36 -6.38
C CYS A 70 0.40 1.56 -5.42
N PHE A 71 0.53 0.66 -4.43
CA PHE A 71 1.63 0.66 -3.49
C PHE A 71 2.98 0.56 -4.23
N GLU A 72 3.08 -0.37 -5.16
CA GLU A 72 4.31 -0.56 -5.93
C GLU A 72 4.64 0.64 -6.80
N ARG A 73 3.63 1.28 -7.39
CA ARG A 73 3.85 2.51 -8.17
C ARG A 73 4.37 3.65 -7.30
N LEU A 74 3.85 3.77 -6.09
CA LEU A 74 4.33 4.77 -5.13
C LEU A 74 5.79 4.51 -4.76
N LEU A 75 6.17 3.25 -4.60
CA LEU A 75 7.57 2.91 -4.30
C LEU A 75 8.51 3.29 -5.44
N GLY A 76 8.01 3.37 -6.66
CA GLY A 76 8.81 3.80 -7.80
C GLY A 76 9.08 5.31 -7.85
N VAL A 77 8.44 6.08 -6.99
CA VAL A 77 8.66 7.52 -6.91
C VAL A 77 9.87 7.80 -6.03
N THR A 78 10.76 8.66 -6.51
CA THR A 78 11.97 9.04 -5.77
C THR A 78 11.59 9.66 -4.43
N GLY A 79 12.15 9.12 -3.36
CA GLY A 79 11.89 9.62 -2.00
C GLY A 79 10.72 8.94 -1.29
N VAL A 80 10.01 8.02 -1.96
CA VAL A 80 8.90 7.27 -1.35
C VAL A 80 9.37 5.87 -0.98
N GLY A 81 9.43 5.60 0.32
CA GLY A 81 9.69 4.26 0.83
C GLY A 81 8.39 3.56 1.21
N PRO A 82 8.47 2.29 1.67
CA PRO A 82 7.27 1.52 2.03
C PRO A 82 6.40 2.20 3.09
N LYS A 83 7.02 2.84 4.07
CA LYS A 83 6.28 3.51 5.15
C LYS A 83 5.45 4.68 4.62
N ALA A 84 6.04 5.51 3.76
CA ALA A 84 5.33 6.63 3.16
C ALA A 84 4.22 6.15 2.22
N ALA A 85 4.50 5.13 1.41
CA ALA A 85 3.50 4.55 0.52
C ALA A 85 2.31 4.01 1.30
N LEU A 86 2.57 3.31 2.41
CA LEU A 86 1.50 2.78 3.26
C LEU A 86 0.69 3.90 3.89
N ALA A 87 1.34 4.97 4.35
CA ALA A 87 0.66 6.12 4.94
C ALA A 87 -0.27 6.78 3.92
N ILE A 88 0.16 6.91 2.68
CA ILE A 88 -0.65 7.50 1.61
C ILE A 88 -1.89 6.64 1.36
N LEU A 89 -1.72 5.34 1.20
CA LEU A 89 -2.84 4.44 0.92
C LEU A 89 -3.73 4.20 2.14
N SER A 90 -3.34 4.67 3.31
CA SER A 90 -4.19 4.66 4.50
C SER A 90 -5.13 5.87 4.55
N VAL A 91 -4.86 6.92 3.78
CA VAL A 91 -5.72 8.12 3.73
C VAL A 91 -6.44 8.28 2.40
N VAL A 92 -5.96 7.65 1.33
CA VAL A 92 -6.62 7.70 0.01
C VAL A 92 -6.70 6.30 -0.59
N SER A 93 -7.80 6.03 -1.28
CA SER A 93 -7.92 4.81 -2.09
C SER A 93 -7.10 4.96 -3.37
N PRO A 94 -6.86 3.86 -4.12
CA PRO A 94 -6.22 3.96 -5.43
C PRO A 94 -6.92 4.93 -6.38
N GLU A 95 -8.26 4.94 -6.38
CA GLU A 95 -9.04 5.84 -7.23
C GLU A 95 -8.86 7.29 -6.80
N GLN A 96 -8.90 7.56 -5.49
CA GLN A 96 -8.69 8.90 -4.96
C GLN A 96 -7.28 9.42 -5.25
N LEU A 97 -6.29 8.54 -5.17
CA LEU A 97 -4.91 8.91 -5.50
C LEU A 97 -4.80 9.28 -7.00
N THR A 98 -5.39 8.46 -7.87
CA THR A 98 -5.40 8.75 -9.30
C THR A 98 -6.05 10.11 -9.57
N LEU A 99 -7.18 10.38 -8.94
CA LEU A 99 -7.85 11.67 -9.09
C LEU A 99 -7.00 12.83 -8.58
N ALA A 100 -6.35 12.66 -7.43
CA ALA A 100 -5.47 13.69 -6.88
C ALA A 100 -4.29 13.99 -7.80
N VAL A 101 -3.72 12.94 -8.42
CA VAL A 101 -2.63 13.10 -9.39
C VAL A 101 -3.11 13.85 -10.61
N MET A 102 -4.26 13.47 -11.16
CA MET A 102 -4.79 14.08 -12.39
C MET A 102 -5.23 15.53 -12.18
N THR A 103 -5.71 15.86 -10.98
CA THR A 103 -6.13 17.23 -10.64
C THR A 103 -5.04 18.05 -9.95
N GLN A 104 -3.86 17.46 -9.78
CA GLN A 104 -2.71 18.10 -9.12
C GLN A 104 -3.04 18.56 -7.68
N ASP A 105 -3.77 17.70 -6.97
CA ASP A 105 -4.24 17.98 -5.62
C ASP A 105 -3.21 17.46 -4.60
N ASP A 106 -2.19 18.27 -4.32
CA ASP A 106 -1.16 17.90 -3.35
C ASP A 106 -1.67 17.92 -1.91
N LYS A 107 -2.71 18.67 -1.62
CA LYS A 107 -3.27 18.76 -0.27
C LYS A 107 -3.83 17.41 0.20
N THR A 108 -4.50 16.70 -0.69
CA THR A 108 -5.02 15.36 -0.39
C THR A 108 -3.88 14.40 -0.03
N ILE A 109 -2.79 14.45 -0.78
CA ILE A 109 -1.65 13.56 -0.55
C ILE A 109 -0.90 13.93 0.74
N THR A 110 -0.80 15.22 1.05
CA THR A 110 -0.14 15.67 2.29
C THR A 110 -0.91 15.34 3.55
N MET A 111 -2.14 14.84 3.44
CA MET A 111 -2.87 14.31 4.58
C MET A 111 -2.19 13.06 5.15
N ALA A 112 -1.39 12.38 4.35
CA ALA A 112 -0.62 11.23 4.82
C ALA A 112 0.49 11.66 5.76
N GLN A 113 0.61 10.96 6.90
CA GLN A 113 1.62 11.27 7.90
C GLN A 113 3.02 11.11 7.31
N GLY A 114 3.85 12.13 7.50
CA GLY A 114 5.23 12.11 7.03
C GLY A 114 5.40 12.52 5.56
N VAL A 115 4.32 12.92 4.88
CA VAL A 115 4.37 13.35 3.48
C VAL A 115 4.16 14.86 3.41
N GLY A 116 5.23 15.58 3.14
CA GLY A 116 5.19 17.04 2.99
C GLY A 116 4.83 17.45 1.56
N LYS A 117 4.70 18.76 1.38
CA LYS A 117 4.28 19.35 0.10
C LYS A 117 5.23 19.00 -1.05
N LYS A 118 6.54 19.06 -0.80
CA LYS A 118 7.53 18.77 -1.84
C LYS A 118 7.44 17.33 -2.32
N LEU A 119 7.30 16.38 -1.39
CA LEU A 119 7.16 14.98 -1.75
C LEU A 119 5.85 14.73 -2.48
N ALA A 120 4.76 15.35 -2.01
CA ALA A 120 3.46 15.23 -2.67
C ALA A 120 3.52 15.73 -4.11
N GLN A 121 4.17 16.85 -4.35
CA GLN A 121 4.34 17.40 -5.70
C GLN A 121 5.18 16.49 -6.59
N ARG A 122 6.22 15.88 -6.04
CA ARG A 122 7.03 14.90 -6.76
C ARG A 122 6.23 13.67 -7.12
N ILE A 123 5.41 13.17 -6.19
CA ILE A 123 4.52 12.03 -6.43
C ILE A 123 3.59 12.34 -7.60
N ILE A 124 2.97 13.51 -7.58
CA ILE A 124 2.06 13.93 -8.66
C ILE A 124 2.80 13.96 -9.99
N LEU A 125 3.97 14.58 -10.03
CA LEU A 125 4.73 14.71 -11.26
C LEU A 125 5.12 13.35 -11.84
N GLU A 126 5.70 12.47 -11.02
CA GLU A 126 6.19 11.19 -11.50
C GLU A 126 5.08 10.21 -11.82
N LEU A 127 3.99 10.20 -11.03
CA LEU A 127 2.85 9.32 -11.32
C LEU A 127 2.05 9.80 -12.52
N LYS A 128 1.93 11.10 -12.73
CA LYS A 128 1.25 11.65 -13.88
C LYS A 128 1.91 11.18 -15.18
N ASP A 129 3.24 11.22 -15.24
CA ASP A 129 3.97 10.75 -16.40
C ASP A 129 3.73 9.26 -16.65
N LYS A 130 3.72 8.45 -15.61
CA LYS A 130 3.46 7.01 -15.74
C LYS A 130 2.04 6.72 -16.22
N LEU A 131 1.05 7.47 -15.72
CA LEU A 131 -0.34 7.31 -16.14
C LEU A 131 -0.54 7.71 -17.60
N LEU A 132 0.09 8.79 -18.04
CA LEU A 132 0.04 9.22 -19.43
C LEU A 132 0.69 8.19 -20.35
N SER A 133 1.77 7.58 -19.91
CA SER A 133 2.46 6.52 -20.62
C SER A 133 1.55 5.32 -20.89
N LEU A 134 0.72 4.96 -19.91
CA LEU A 134 -0.23 3.86 -20.02
C LEU A 134 -1.38 4.17 -20.99
N ILE A 135 -1.78 5.42 -21.07
CA ILE A 135 -2.87 5.86 -21.96
C ILE A 135 -2.43 5.83 -23.43
N HIS A 136 -1.16 6.03 -23.72
CA HIS A 136 -0.62 6.08 -25.06
C HIS A 136 -0.19 4.73 -25.63
N ILE A 137 -0.41 3.67 -24.91
CA ILE A 137 -0.23 2.31 -25.41
C ILE A 137 -1.56 1.82 -26.03
#